data_3a9716252734563c4b07a664d68538fb
#
_entry.id   3a9716252734563c4b07a664d68538fb
#
_cell.length_a   1.000
_cell.length_b   1.000
_cell.length_c   1.000
_cell.angle_alpha   90.00
_cell.angle_beta   90.00
_cell.angle_gamma   90.00
#
_symmetry.space_group_name_H-M   'P 1'
#
loop_
_entity.id
_entity.type
_entity.pdbx_description
1 polymer ?
#
loop_
_entity_poly.entity_id
_entity_poly.type
_entity_poly.pdbx_seq_one_letter_code
_entity_poly.pdbx_strand_id
1 'polypeptide(L)'
;MISVAEAQARLLALASPLPPIEQELLQAIRHYLHAPLVANRTQPAADLSAMDGYAVAVADFPGPWRVIGESAAGHPFNGTLQSGEAVRIFTGAYVPHNADSVLIQENALRDGDIMRISENHALKIGANIRRLGSDFQAGDEILPAGSYLDAGAIAVAAMA
;
A
#
# COMPACT_ATOMS: atom_id res chain seq x y z
N MET A 1 14.34 -36.59 -40.40
CA MET A 1 13.11 -36.07 -39.77
C MET A 1 13.55 -35.29 -38.55
N ILE A 2 13.12 -34.05 -38.35
CA ILE A 2 13.43 -33.23 -37.16
C ILE A 2 12.28 -33.34 -36.15
N SER A 3 12.56 -33.11 -34.87
CA SER A 3 11.52 -33.09 -33.83
C SER A 3 10.66 -31.82 -33.95
N VAL A 4 9.47 -31.85 -33.32
CA VAL A 4 8.58 -30.65 -33.28
C VAL A 4 9.29 -29.48 -32.59
N ALA A 5 9.99 -29.74 -31.47
CA ALA A 5 10.75 -28.73 -30.76
C ALA A 5 11.85 -28.08 -31.62
N GLU A 6 12.58 -28.91 -32.42
CA GLU A 6 13.61 -28.42 -33.33
C GLU A 6 13.00 -27.61 -34.48
N ALA A 7 11.88 -28.06 -35.05
CA ALA A 7 11.16 -27.31 -36.09
C ALA A 7 10.69 -25.95 -35.55
N GLN A 8 10.11 -25.93 -34.36
CA GLN A 8 9.66 -24.69 -33.69
C GLN A 8 10.83 -23.74 -33.43
N ALA A 9 11.95 -24.23 -32.86
CA ALA A 9 13.12 -23.41 -32.64
C ALA A 9 13.67 -22.80 -33.96
N ARG A 10 13.73 -23.57 -35.06
CA ARG A 10 14.15 -23.07 -36.38
C ARG A 10 13.21 -22.02 -36.92
N LEU A 11 11.90 -22.18 -36.78
CA LEU A 11 10.91 -21.17 -37.21
C LEU A 11 11.03 -19.88 -36.40
N LEU A 12 11.17 -19.98 -35.07
CA LEU A 12 11.34 -18.81 -34.19
C LEU A 12 12.65 -18.06 -34.53
N ALA A 13 13.72 -18.78 -34.86
CA ALA A 13 14.99 -18.15 -35.27
C ALA A 13 14.93 -17.33 -36.56
N LEU A 14 13.91 -17.53 -37.40
CA LEU A 14 13.67 -16.72 -38.59
C LEU A 14 12.97 -15.37 -38.29
N ALA A 15 12.35 -15.24 -37.10
CA ALA A 15 11.67 -14.03 -36.73
C ALA A 15 12.65 -13.02 -36.13
N SER A 16 12.61 -11.78 -36.55
CA SER A 16 13.29 -10.67 -35.90
C SER A 16 12.29 -9.91 -35.02
N PRO A 17 12.68 -9.54 -33.78
CA PRO A 17 11.85 -8.67 -32.96
C PRO A 17 11.50 -7.38 -33.70
N LEU A 18 10.28 -6.91 -33.55
CA LEU A 18 9.90 -5.59 -34.04
C LEU A 18 10.66 -4.51 -33.25
N PRO A 19 10.96 -3.34 -33.89
CA PRO A 19 11.59 -2.26 -33.15
C PRO A 19 10.70 -1.78 -32.01
N PRO A 20 11.27 -1.36 -30.88
CA PRO A 20 10.51 -0.80 -29.78
C PRO A 20 9.86 0.53 -30.21
N ILE A 21 8.67 0.78 -29.68
CA ILE A 21 7.94 2.02 -29.88
C ILE A 21 7.60 2.64 -28.50
N GLU A 22 7.50 3.94 -28.45
CA GLU A 22 6.89 4.65 -27.31
C GLU A 22 5.39 4.75 -27.52
N GLN A 23 4.63 4.49 -26.46
CA GLN A 23 3.18 4.45 -26.54
C GLN A 23 2.56 5.00 -25.25
N GLU A 24 1.44 5.72 -25.39
CA GLU A 24 0.62 6.12 -24.27
C GLU A 24 0.14 4.90 -23.47
N LEU A 25 0.13 5.00 -22.14
CA LEU A 25 -0.11 3.87 -21.24
C LEU A 25 -1.38 3.07 -21.59
N LEU A 26 -2.51 3.75 -21.82
CA LEU A 26 -3.78 3.07 -22.15
C LEU A 26 -3.78 2.42 -23.54
N GLN A 27 -2.92 2.85 -24.43
CA GLN A 27 -2.77 2.28 -25.77
C GLN A 27 -1.74 1.15 -25.78
N ALA A 28 -0.93 1.02 -24.72
CA ALA A 28 0.08 -0.03 -24.59
C ALA A 28 -0.52 -1.41 -24.26
N ILE A 29 -1.80 -1.50 -24.00
CA ILE A 29 -2.50 -2.78 -23.77
C ILE A 29 -2.28 -3.73 -24.97
N ARG A 30 -2.02 -5.02 -24.69
CA ARG A 30 -1.69 -6.07 -25.70
C ARG A 30 -0.32 -5.91 -26.36
N HIS A 31 0.55 -5.05 -25.84
CA HIS A 31 1.95 -4.99 -26.22
C HIS A 31 2.83 -5.73 -25.21
N TYR A 32 4.12 -5.79 -25.47
CA TYR A 32 5.12 -6.36 -24.57
C TYR A 32 6.10 -5.27 -24.15
N LEU A 33 6.51 -5.29 -22.89
CA LEU A 33 7.53 -4.36 -22.40
C LEU A 33 8.88 -4.64 -23.06
N HIS A 34 9.48 -3.61 -23.65
CA HIS A 34 10.85 -3.68 -24.17
C HIS A 34 11.89 -3.66 -23.04
N ALA A 35 11.65 -2.88 -22.01
CA ALA A 35 12.48 -2.74 -20.82
C ALA A 35 11.68 -3.04 -19.55
N PRO A 36 12.32 -3.34 -18.41
CA PRO A 36 11.61 -3.51 -17.15
C PRO A 36 10.81 -2.25 -16.77
N LEU A 37 9.65 -2.43 -16.19
CA LEU A 37 8.94 -1.35 -15.50
C LEU A 37 9.49 -1.21 -14.09
N VAL A 38 10.05 -0.05 -13.78
CA VAL A 38 10.60 0.29 -12.47
C VAL A 38 9.71 1.33 -11.81
N ALA A 39 9.40 1.15 -10.53
CA ALA A 39 8.57 2.08 -9.79
C ALA A 39 9.26 3.45 -9.61
N ASN A 40 8.56 4.52 -9.96
CA ASN A 40 9.03 5.89 -9.79
C ASN A 40 8.71 6.47 -8.40
N ARG A 41 7.85 5.78 -7.64
CA ARG A 41 7.40 6.21 -6.31
C ARG A 41 7.22 5.02 -5.36
N THR A 42 7.09 5.33 -4.08
CA THR A 42 6.76 4.35 -3.03
C THR A 42 5.26 4.34 -2.77
N GLN A 43 4.66 3.15 -2.67
CA GLN A 43 3.23 2.98 -2.44
C GLN A 43 2.96 2.00 -1.28
N PRO A 44 2.13 2.36 -0.28
CA PRO A 44 1.66 3.72 -0.01
C PRO A 44 2.82 4.65 0.37
N ALA A 45 2.62 5.96 0.19
CA ALA A 45 3.65 6.97 0.46
C ALA A 45 3.88 7.28 1.96
N ALA A 46 3.06 6.70 2.84
CA ALA A 46 3.16 6.80 4.29
C ALA A 46 2.42 5.64 4.96
N ASP A 47 2.58 5.49 6.27
CA ASP A 47 1.77 4.57 7.06
C ASP A 47 0.30 5.03 7.05
N LEU A 48 -0.61 4.15 6.64
CA LEU A 48 -2.04 4.42 6.53
C LEU A 48 -2.83 3.50 7.46
N SER A 49 -3.95 4.00 8.00
CA SER A 49 -4.87 3.13 8.71
C SER A 49 -5.54 2.13 7.76
N ALA A 50 -5.57 0.88 8.15
CA ALA A 50 -6.32 -0.17 7.44
C ALA A 50 -7.78 -0.29 7.92
N MET A 51 -8.13 0.39 9.04
CA MET A 51 -9.44 0.29 9.70
C MET A 51 -9.88 1.65 10.23
N ASP A 52 -11.17 1.80 10.45
CA ASP A 52 -11.73 2.91 11.22
C ASP A 52 -11.52 2.64 12.71
N GLY A 53 -11.01 3.65 13.42
CA GLY A 53 -10.66 3.44 14.83
C GLY A 53 -9.95 4.62 15.48
N TYR A 54 -8.98 4.31 16.29
CA TYR A 54 -8.19 5.30 17.04
C TYR A 54 -6.71 4.97 16.93
N ALA A 55 -5.94 5.91 16.44
CA ALA A 55 -4.48 5.84 16.42
C ALA A 55 -3.95 6.12 17.82
N VAL A 56 -3.15 5.21 18.36
CA VAL A 56 -2.63 5.22 19.72
C VAL A 56 -1.18 4.71 19.76
N ALA A 57 -0.47 5.01 20.84
CA ALA A 57 0.78 4.33 21.18
C ALA A 57 0.48 3.08 22.03
N VAL A 58 1.04 1.93 21.64
CA VAL A 58 0.89 0.67 22.39
C VAL A 58 1.50 0.78 23.79
N ALA A 59 2.51 1.62 23.96
CA ALA A 59 3.13 1.87 25.29
C ALA A 59 2.16 2.39 26.35
N ASP A 60 1.05 3.00 25.92
CA ASP A 60 0.00 3.52 26.82
C ASP A 60 -1.12 2.51 27.08
N PHE A 61 -0.99 1.28 26.57
CA PHE A 61 -1.98 0.22 26.82
C PHE A 61 -2.04 -0.15 28.31
N PRO A 62 -3.24 -0.35 28.90
CA PRO A 62 -4.57 -0.44 28.27
C PRO A 62 -5.35 0.90 28.21
N GLY A 63 -4.69 2.02 28.33
CA GLY A 63 -5.32 3.33 28.41
C GLY A 63 -5.72 3.72 29.84
N PRO A 64 -6.68 4.63 30.05
CA PRO A 64 -7.49 5.34 29.05
C PRO A 64 -6.69 6.33 28.21
N TRP A 65 -7.21 6.69 27.05
CA TRP A 65 -6.65 7.72 26.17
C TRP A 65 -7.60 8.90 26.02
N ARG A 66 -7.05 10.09 25.89
CA ARG A 66 -7.81 11.30 25.54
C ARG A 66 -7.79 11.49 24.01
N VAL A 67 -8.95 11.54 23.38
CA VAL A 67 -9.08 11.81 21.95
C VAL A 67 -8.88 13.30 21.69
N ILE A 68 -7.80 13.66 20.98
CA ILE A 68 -7.37 15.05 20.77
C ILE A 68 -7.66 15.60 19.39
N GLY A 69 -8.16 14.77 18.47
CA GLY A 69 -8.43 15.18 17.11
C GLY A 69 -8.82 14.03 16.20
N GLU A 70 -8.78 14.30 14.91
CA GLU A 70 -9.19 13.38 13.85
C GLU A 70 -8.19 13.39 12.71
N SER A 71 -7.96 12.22 12.08
CA SER A 71 -7.23 12.03 10.84
C SER A 71 -8.13 11.31 9.84
N ALA A 72 -8.41 11.95 8.72
CA ALA A 72 -9.22 11.40 7.63
C ALA A 72 -8.44 11.42 6.31
N ALA A 73 -8.90 10.65 5.31
CA ALA A 73 -8.29 10.65 3.99
C ALA A 73 -8.35 12.06 3.37
N GLY A 74 -7.18 12.58 2.98
CA GLY A 74 -7.05 13.96 2.49
C GLY A 74 -7.02 15.05 3.57
N HIS A 75 -7.28 14.68 4.82
CA HIS A 75 -7.27 15.61 5.97
C HIS A 75 -6.49 15.01 7.14
N PRO A 76 -5.14 14.93 7.05
CA PRO A 76 -4.32 14.32 8.08
C PRO A 76 -4.36 15.14 9.38
N PHE A 77 -4.21 14.46 10.51
CA PHE A 77 -3.92 15.12 11.77
C PHE A 77 -2.48 15.63 11.77
N ASN A 78 -2.30 16.95 11.89
CA ASN A 78 -0.99 17.62 11.80
C ASN A 78 -0.26 17.74 13.16
N GLY A 79 -0.72 17.02 14.17
CA GLY A 79 -0.09 17.00 15.49
C GLY A 79 0.77 15.77 15.73
N THR A 80 1.35 15.71 16.94
CA THR A 80 2.12 14.58 17.44
C THR A 80 1.44 14.07 18.70
N LEU A 81 1.16 12.76 18.79
CA LEU A 81 0.59 12.16 20.00
C LEU A 81 1.56 12.28 21.17
N GLN A 82 1.02 12.67 22.31
CA GLN A 82 1.68 12.53 23.59
C GLN A 82 1.17 11.26 24.30
N SER A 83 1.88 10.83 25.35
CA SER A 83 1.43 9.69 26.16
C SER A 83 0.01 9.92 26.68
N GLY A 84 -0.84 8.90 26.62
CA GLY A 84 -2.25 8.95 27.01
C GLY A 84 -3.16 9.69 26.02
N GLU A 85 -2.70 10.00 24.80
CA GLU A 85 -3.51 10.62 23.77
C GLU A 85 -3.87 9.63 22.66
N ALA A 86 -4.98 9.88 21.98
CA ALA A 86 -5.44 9.18 20.79
C ALA A 86 -5.95 10.14 19.73
N VAL A 87 -5.90 9.75 18.50
CA VAL A 87 -6.51 10.46 17.37
C VAL A 87 -7.57 9.56 16.74
N ARG A 88 -8.79 10.05 16.55
CA ARG A 88 -9.79 9.36 15.73
C ARG A 88 -9.22 9.21 14.33
N ILE A 89 -9.25 7.99 13.77
CA ILE A 89 -8.67 7.73 12.45
C ILE A 89 -9.63 6.92 11.60
N PHE A 90 -9.64 7.20 10.29
CA PHE A 90 -10.42 6.48 9.30
C PHE A 90 -9.52 5.71 8.34
N THR A 91 -10.07 4.67 7.74
CA THR A 91 -9.39 3.85 6.73
C THR A 91 -8.79 4.72 5.62
N GLY A 92 -7.53 4.50 5.30
CA GLY A 92 -6.79 5.27 4.30
C GLY A 92 -6.22 6.61 4.79
N ALA A 93 -6.50 7.01 6.04
CA ALA A 93 -5.90 8.21 6.64
C ALA A 93 -4.47 7.96 7.10
N TYR A 94 -3.65 9.01 7.08
CA TYR A 94 -2.29 8.97 7.62
C TYR A 94 -2.27 8.70 9.11
N VAL A 95 -1.43 7.75 9.53
CA VAL A 95 -1.18 7.47 10.95
C VAL A 95 -0.38 8.64 11.54
N PRO A 96 -0.87 9.28 12.63
CA PRO A 96 -0.18 10.40 13.26
C PRO A 96 1.20 10.01 13.82
N HIS A 97 2.10 10.98 13.92
CA HIS A 97 3.39 10.79 14.58
C HIS A 97 3.22 10.31 16.02
N ASN A 98 4.07 9.37 16.43
CA ASN A 98 4.08 8.67 17.72
C ASN A 98 2.90 7.69 17.94
N ALA A 99 1.99 7.54 16.98
CA ALA A 99 1.09 6.39 16.98
C ALA A 99 1.78 5.20 16.31
N ASP A 100 1.67 4.04 16.89
CA ASP A 100 2.25 2.80 16.37
C ASP A 100 1.23 1.67 16.18
N SER A 101 -0.05 1.97 16.47
CA SER A 101 -1.16 1.04 16.33
C SER A 101 -2.48 1.75 16.08
N VAL A 102 -3.43 1.06 15.46
CA VAL A 102 -4.82 1.50 15.35
C VAL A 102 -5.71 0.50 16.11
N LEU A 103 -6.37 0.99 17.17
CA LEU A 103 -7.44 0.28 17.84
C LEU A 103 -8.72 0.43 17.01
N ILE A 104 -9.30 -0.66 16.53
CA ILE A 104 -10.54 -0.62 15.76
C ILE A 104 -11.71 -0.10 16.59
N GLN A 105 -12.60 0.64 15.96
CA GLN A 105 -13.69 1.33 16.67
C GLN A 105 -14.63 0.37 17.41
N GLU A 106 -14.81 -0.87 16.92
CA GLU A 106 -15.64 -1.91 17.53
C GLU A 106 -15.09 -2.36 18.91
N ASN A 107 -13.80 -2.16 19.11
CA ASN A 107 -13.09 -2.53 20.36
C ASN A 107 -12.85 -1.32 21.26
N ALA A 108 -13.40 -0.17 20.92
CA ALA A 108 -13.24 1.08 21.66
C ALA A 108 -14.55 1.51 22.31
N LEU A 109 -14.47 1.90 23.57
CA LEU A 109 -15.56 2.51 24.33
C LEU A 109 -15.21 3.99 24.53
N ARG A 110 -16.00 4.89 23.93
CA ARG A 110 -15.78 6.34 24.03
C ARG A 110 -16.86 7.00 24.85
N ASP A 111 -16.44 7.82 25.82
CA ASP A 111 -17.29 8.69 26.62
C ASP A 111 -16.70 10.11 26.57
N GLY A 112 -17.38 11.02 25.86
CA GLY A 112 -16.85 12.36 25.57
C GLY A 112 -15.51 12.29 24.85
N ASP A 113 -14.48 12.85 25.46
CA ASP A 113 -13.10 12.82 24.94
C ASP A 113 -12.27 11.66 25.46
N ILE A 114 -12.81 10.83 26.34
CA ILE A 114 -12.09 9.70 26.90
C ILE A 114 -12.46 8.42 26.14
N MET A 115 -11.44 7.70 25.71
CA MET A 115 -11.56 6.41 25.04
C MET A 115 -10.88 5.32 25.88
N ARG A 116 -11.51 4.17 25.96
CA ARG A 116 -11.00 2.95 26.62
C ARG A 116 -11.11 1.78 25.68
N ILE A 117 -10.25 0.80 25.85
CA ILE A 117 -10.40 -0.47 25.16
C ILE A 117 -11.54 -1.27 25.81
N SER A 118 -12.36 -1.95 25.01
CA SER A 118 -13.34 -2.91 25.50
C SER A 118 -12.63 -4.14 26.06
N GLU A 119 -13.29 -4.84 26.98
CA GLU A 119 -12.71 -6.01 27.67
C GLU A 119 -12.22 -7.07 26.68
N ASN A 120 -11.12 -7.76 27.05
CA ASN A 120 -10.53 -8.90 26.32
C ASN A 120 -9.86 -8.60 24.97
N HIS A 121 -9.44 -7.37 24.71
CA HIS A 121 -8.67 -7.05 23.52
C HIS A 121 -7.21 -6.76 23.86
N ALA A 122 -6.30 -7.29 23.04
CA ALA A 122 -4.88 -6.98 23.09
C ALA A 122 -4.52 -6.05 21.93
N LEU A 123 -3.67 -5.07 22.19
CA LEU A 123 -3.12 -4.18 21.20
C LEU A 123 -1.67 -4.57 20.90
N LYS A 124 -1.28 -4.56 19.63
CA LYS A 124 0.08 -4.88 19.21
C LYS A 124 0.63 -3.76 18.32
N ILE A 125 1.92 -3.49 18.44
CA ILE A 125 2.61 -2.57 17.54
C ILE A 125 2.37 -3.00 16.08
N GLY A 126 2.00 -2.04 15.24
CA GLY A 126 1.70 -2.23 13.83
C GLY A 126 0.30 -2.75 13.53
N ALA A 127 -0.54 -3.01 14.55
CA ALA A 127 -1.90 -3.50 14.32
C ALA A 127 -2.71 -2.51 13.50
N ASN A 128 -3.39 -3.02 12.46
CA ASN A 128 -4.27 -2.27 11.55
C ASN A 128 -3.60 -1.08 10.84
N ILE A 129 -2.29 -1.16 10.63
CA ILE A 129 -1.51 -0.17 9.86
C ILE A 129 -1.01 -0.82 8.57
N ARG A 130 -1.35 -0.21 7.44
CA ARG A 130 -0.74 -0.49 6.14
C ARG A 130 0.53 0.34 6.02
N ARG A 131 1.68 -0.33 6.05
CA ARG A 131 2.98 0.32 6.14
C ARG A 131 3.37 1.02 4.84
N LEU A 132 4.10 2.14 4.98
CA LEU A 132 4.81 2.79 3.89
C LEU A 132 5.54 1.75 3.04
N GLY A 133 5.34 1.80 1.72
CA GLY A 133 6.03 0.93 0.77
C GLY A 133 5.62 -0.54 0.83
N SER A 134 4.50 -0.88 1.46
CA SER A 134 4.05 -2.28 1.54
C SER A 134 3.62 -2.88 0.20
N ASP A 135 3.31 -2.07 -0.80
CA ASP A 135 2.99 -2.54 -2.15
C ASP A 135 4.24 -2.61 -3.01
N PHE A 136 5.00 -1.51 -3.07
CA PHE A 136 6.29 -1.37 -3.73
C PHE A 136 7.01 -0.10 -3.28
N GLN A 137 8.32 -0.06 -3.50
CA GLN A 137 9.16 1.09 -3.22
C GLN A 137 9.73 1.67 -4.52
N ALA A 138 10.06 2.95 -4.50
CA ALA A 138 10.75 3.57 -5.63
C ALA A 138 12.04 2.82 -5.95
N GLY A 139 12.23 2.45 -7.20
CA GLY A 139 13.34 1.64 -7.69
C GLY A 139 13.05 0.14 -7.79
N ASP A 140 11.93 -0.36 -7.26
CA ASP A 140 11.56 -1.77 -7.42
C ASP A 140 11.20 -2.08 -8.87
N GLU A 141 11.66 -3.22 -9.37
CA GLU A 141 11.22 -3.77 -10.64
C GLU A 141 9.82 -4.37 -10.46
N ILE A 142 8.82 -3.74 -11.08
CA ILE A 142 7.41 -4.12 -10.97
C ILE A 142 7.02 -5.19 -12.00
N LEU A 143 7.50 -5.02 -13.23
CA LEU A 143 7.30 -5.96 -14.32
C LEU A 143 8.62 -6.14 -15.08
N PRO A 144 9.07 -7.38 -15.33
CA PRO A 144 10.28 -7.61 -16.10
C PRO A 144 10.10 -7.25 -17.58
N ALA A 145 11.20 -7.02 -18.28
CA ALA A 145 11.20 -6.91 -19.74
C ALA A 145 10.55 -8.14 -20.38
N GLY A 146 9.82 -7.97 -21.47
CA GLY A 146 9.05 -9.01 -22.13
C GLY A 146 7.70 -9.33 -21.48
N SER A 147 7.30 -8.64 -20.41
CA SER A 147 5.96 -8.79 -19.82
C SER A 147 4.88 -8.37 -20.81
N TYR A 148 3.85 -9.21 -20.93
CA TYR A 148 2.64 -8.88 -21.70
C TYR A 148 1.78 -7.89 -20.92
N LEU A 149 1.36 -6.82 -21.56
CA LEU A 149 0.59 -5.75 -20.95
C LEU A 149 -0.92 -6.05 -21.08
N ASP A 150 -1.45 -6.75 -20.10
CA ASP A 150 -2.89 -6.89 -19.90
C ASP A 150 -3.46 -5.73 -19.06
N ALA A 151 -4.74 -5.76 -18.74
CA ALA A 151 -5.39 -4.72 -17.95
C ALA A 151 -4.79 -4.59 -16.54
N GLY A 152 -4.37 -5.71 -15.92
CA GLY A 152 -3.72 -5.71 -14.61
C GLY A 152 -2.35 -5.06 -14.67
N ALA A 153 -1.54 -5.41 -15.66
CA ALA A 153 -0.22 -4.81 -15.89
C ALA A 153 -0.31 -3.31 -16.15
N ILE A 154 -1.31 -2.86 -16.95
CA ILE A 154 -1.57 -1.43 -17.18
C ILE A 154 -1.98 -0.72 -15.89
N ALA A 155 -2.82 -1.33 -15.06
CA ALA A 155 -3.23 -0.75 -13.77
C ALA A 155 -2.03 -0.59 -12.82
N VAL A 156 -1.17 -1.61 -12.73
CA VAL A 156 0.06 -1.54 -11.93
C VAL A 156 1.02 -0.50 -12.48
N ALA A 157 1.20 -0.42 -13.81
CA ALA A 157 2.03 0.59 -14.44
C ALA A 157 1.54 2.03 -14.21
N ALA A 158 0.22 2.22 -14.10
CA ALA A 158 -0.36 3.53 -13.76
C ALA A 158 -0.09 3.94 -12.30
N MET A 159 0.17 2.97 -11.43
CA MET A 159 0.45 3.20 -10.00
C MET A 159 1.96 3.37 -9.71
N ALA A 160 2.81 2.77 -10.51
CA ALA A 160 4.26 2.76 -10.33
C ALA A 160 4.92 4.06 -10.85
#